data_0789afc18e99983f0a050a87115f3bf4
#
_entry.id   0789afc18e99983f0a050a87115f3bf4
#
_cell.length_a   1.000
_cell.length_b   1.000
_cell.length_c   1.000
_cell.angle_alpha   90.00
_cell.angle_beta   90.00
_cell.angle_gamma   90.00
#
_symmetry.space_group_name_H-M   'P 1'
#
loop_
_entity.id
_entity.type
_entity.pdbx_description
1 polymer ?
#
loop_
_entity_poly.entity_id
_entity_poly.type
_entity_poly.pdbx_seq_one_letter_code
_entity_poly.pdbx_strand_id
1 'polypeptide(L)'
;MPNNYKEMKVGQIQTLKVARISDFGLYLSDEEGQEVLLPNRFVSLTNAIGDEIEVFVYHDSEDRLVATTDRPLITEGRVASLKVVDKNIHGAFLDWGISGKDLFLPNRNQQGGVLAGRSYVVWLYVDNITGRCVATMKLKPFIDNDIITVKPRQKVDILIASESPIGYRAIINSRHWGMIYKNQIFRPVRVGDSLEGWVRRITDDNRID
;
A
#
# COMPACT_ATOMS: atom_id res chain seq x y z
N MET A 1 28.50 7.45 5.57
CA MET A 1 27.73 8.33 4.67
C MET A 1 26.56 7.50 4.14
N PRO A 2 25.29 7.86 4.34
CA PRO A 2 24.21 7.13 3.75
C PRO A 2 24.27 7.33 2.24
N ASN A 3 24.37 6.21 1.52
CA ASN A 3 24.30 6.16 0.07
C ASN A 3 22.88 6.62 -0.34
N ASN A 4 22.78 7.83 -0.85
CA ASN A 4 21.51 8.44 -1.25
C ASN A 4 21.19 8.08 -2.71
N TYR A 5 21.43 6.81 -3.06
CA TYR A 5 21.10 6.30 -4.38
C TYR A 5 19.59 6.05 -4.42
N LYS A 6 18.92 6.67 -5.38
CA LYS A 6 17.49 6.41 -5.67
C LYS A 6 17.37 5.10 -6.44
N GLU A 7 17.59 3.98 -5.74
CA GLU A 7 17.28 2.66 -6.30
C GLU A 7 15.80 2.58 -6.70
N MET A 8 15.53 1.83 -7.75
CA MET A 8 14.17 1.52 -8.19
C MET A 8 13.35 0.93 -7.03
N LYS A 9 12.28 1.59 -6.65
CA LYS A 9 11.52 1.28 -5.43
C LYS A 9 10.43 0.26 -5.73
N VAL A 10 10.64 -0.97 -5.29
CA VAL A 10 9.61 -2.03 -5.31
C VAL A 10 8.44 -1.63 -4.39
N GLY A 11 7.21 -1.87 -4.85
CA GLY A 11 6.00 -1.56 -4.08
C GLY A 11 5.59 -0.09 -4.10
N GLN A 12 6.24 0.76 -4.92
CA GLN A 12 5.97 2.19 -5.01
C GLN A 12 5.56 2.61 -6.43
N ILE A 13 4.73 3.66 -6.49
CA ILE A 13 4.46 4.38 -7.74
C ILE A 13 5.62 5.36 -7.96
N GLN A 14 6.19 5.34 -9.15
CA GLN A 14 7.32 6.18 -9.52
C GLN A 14 7.30 6.48 -11.01
N THR A 15 7.90 7.59 -11.40
CA THR A 15 8.06 7.96 -12.80
C THR A 15 9.40 7.44 -13.31
N LEU A 16 9.37 6.65 -14.38
CA LEU A 16 10.54 6.07 -15.03
C LEU A 16 10.58 6.50 -16.50
N LYS A 17 11.78 6.52 -17.08
CA LYS A 17 12.00 6.94 -18.46
C LYS A 17 12.11 5.76 -19.41
N VAL A 18 11.48 5.84 -20.58
CA VAL A 18 11.62 4.81 -21.62
C VAL A 18 13.06 4.82 -22.14
N ALA A 19 13.80 3.77 -21.84
CA ALA A 19 15.18 3.59 -22.26
C ALA A 19 15.28 2.91 -23.62
N ARG A 20 14.46 1.89 -23.87
CA ARG A 20 14.45 1.14 -25.14
C ARG A 20 13.13 0.40 -25.36
N ILE A 21 12.86 0.08 -26.61
CA ILE A 21 11.70 -0.70 -27.07
C ILE A 21 12.14 -2.14 -27.37
N SER A 22 11.31 -3.12 -27.03
CA SER A 22 11.53 -4.53 -27.33
C SER A 22 10.25 -5.23 -27.79
N ASP A 23 10.36 -6.46 -28.24
CA ASP A 23 9.20 -7.29 -28.62
C ASP A 23 8.28 -7.62 -27.42
N PHE A 24 8.79 -7.53 -26.19
CA PHE A 24 8.05 -7.86 -24.97
C PHE A 24 7.41 -6.63 -24.31
N GLY A 25 7.80 -5.42 -24.68
CA GLY A 25 7.34 -4.18 -24.11
C GLY A 25 8.42 -3.10 -24.09
N LEU A 26 8.25 -2.11 -23.21
CA LEU A 26 9.22 -1.05 -22.98
C LEU A 26 10.12 -1.39 -21.80
N TYR A 27 11.41 -1.17 -21.93
CA TYR A 27 12.31 -1.11 -20.80
C TYR A 27 12.36 0.33 -20.28
N LEU A 28 11.97 0.50 -19.03
CA LEU A 28 12.00 1.77 -18.34
C LEU A 28 13.20 1.81 -17.42
N SER A 29 13.89 2.94 -17.35
CA SER A 29 15.04 3.13 -16.48
C SER A 29 14.80 4.21 -15.42
N ASP A 30 15.43 4.03 -14.28
CA ASP A 30 15.60 5.07 -13.28
C ASP A 30 16.80 5.99 -13.61
N GLU A 31 17.11 6.93 -12.71
CA GLU A 31 18.21 7.90 -12.87
C GLU A 31 19.60 7.22 -12.85
N GLU A 32 19.71 5.99 -12.31
CA GLU A 32 20.95 5.22 -12.18
C GLU A 32 21.16 4.25 -13.36
N GLY A 33 20.18 4.17 -14.27
CA GLY A 33 20.20 3.28 -15.42
C GLY A 33 19.79 1.83 -15.11
N GLN A 34 19.16 1.58 -13.94
CA GLN A 34 18.55 0.30 -13.66
C GLN A 34 17.28 0.15 -14.49
N GLU A 35 17.11 -0.94 -15.21
CA GLU A 35 15.99 -1.16 -16.12
C GLU A 35 14.94 -2.12 -15.55
N VAL A 36 13.66 -1.85 -15.86
CA VAL A 36 12.51 -2.70 -15.59
C VAL A 36 11.63 -2.83 -16.82
N LEU A 37 11.07 -4.00 -17.08
CA LEU A 37 10.14 -4.24 -18.17
C LEU A 37 8.73 -3.72 -17.84
N LEU A 38 8.18 -2.88 -18.70
CA LEU A 38 6.75 -2.59 -18.80
C LEU A 38 6.18 -3.46 -19.94
N PRO A 39 5.40 -4.54 -19.65
CA PRO A 39 4.89 -5.45 -20.66
C PRO A 39 3.99 -4.76 -21.70
N ASN A 40 3.96 -5.30 -22.93
CA ASN A 40 3.20 -4.75 -24.07
C ASN A 40 1.73 -4.41 -23.77
N ARG A 41 1.06 -5.16 -22.91
CA ARG A 41 -0.34 -4.91 -22.52
C ARG A 41 -0.57 -3.57 -21.83
N PHE A 42 0.50 -2.93 -21.33
CA PHE A 42 0.48 -1.64 -20.66
C PHE A 42 1.07 -0.50 -21.50
N VAL A 43 1.56 -0.80 -22.70
CA VAL A 43 2.24 0.14 -23.58
C VAL A 43 1.21 0.84 -24.46
N SER A 44 1.28 2.18 -24.53
CA SER A 44 0.53 2.96 -25.51
C SER A 44 1.29 3.01 -26.86
N LEU A 45 0.56 3.02 -27.97
CA LEU A 45 1.14 3.18 -29.31
C LEU A 45 1.87 4.51 -29.51
N THR A 46 1.64 5.49 -28.63
CA THR A 46 2.28 6.81 -28.67
C THR A 46 3.56 6.88 -27.84
N ASN A 47 3.90 5.84 -27.07
CA ASN A 47 5.10 5.85 -26.25
C ASN A 47 6.37 5.79 -27.11
N ALA A 48 7.32 6.69 -26.83
CA ALA A 48 8.62 6.80 -27.50
C ALA A 48 9.77 6.73 -26.50
N ILE A 49 10.97 6.44 -27.00
CA ILE A 49 12.20 6.50 -26.20
C ILE A 49 12.38 7.90 -25.66
N GLY A 50 12.64 8.00 -24.36
CA GLY A 50 12.79 9.25 -23.63
C GLY A 50 11.53 9.76 -22.93
N ASP A 51 10.35 9.17 -23.22
CA ASP A 51 9.11 9.51 -22.51
C ASP A 51 9.19 9.09 -21.04
N GLU A 52 8.52 9.85 -20.18
CA GLU A 52 8.35 9.54 -18.76
C GLU A 52 6.99 8.87 -18.55
N ILE A 53 7.00 7.72 -17.88
CA ILE A 53 5.79 6.95 -17.58
C ILE A 53 5.71 6.72 -16.08
N GLU A 54 4.54 7.06 -15.49
CA GLU A 54 4.25 6.74 -14.10
C GLU A 54 3.80 5.29 -13.99
N VAL A 55 4.56 4.49 -13.23
CA VAL A 55 4.36 3.05 -13.09
C VAL A 55 4.47 2.60 -11.64
N PHE A 56 3.84 1.47 -11.34
CA PHE A 56 4.06 0.70 -10.12
C PHE A 56 5.03 -0.43 -10.41
N VAL A 57 6.04 -0.62 -9.55
CA VAL A 57 7.08 -1.66 -9.73
C VAL A 57 6.91 -2.75 -8.68
N TYR A 58 6.89 -4.01 -9.12
CA TYR A 58 6.68 -5.17 -8.25
C TYR A 58 7.30 -6.44 -8.85
N HIS A 59 7.33 -7.55 -8.08
CA HIS A 59 7.72 -8.86 -8.60
C HIS A 59 6.48 -9.63 -9.07
N ASP A 60 6.50 -10.10 -10.31
CA ASP A 60 5.44 -10.92 -10.89
C ASP A 60 5.40 -12.36 -10.31
N SER A 61 4.53 -13.22 -10.86
CA SER A 61 4.38 -14.60 -10.40
C SER A 61 5.58 -15.49 -10.69
N GLU A 62 6.45 -15.09 -11.62
CA GLU A 62 7.69 -15.76 -11.98
C GLU A 62 8.91 -15.14 -11.29
N ASP A 63 8.68 -14.26 -10.31
CA ASP A 63 9.72 -13.58 -9.51
C ASP A 63 10.60 -12.60 -10.29
N ARG A 64 10.07 -12.08 -11.42
CA ARG A 64 10.74 -11.06 -12.21
C ARG A 64 10.29 -9.68 -11.77
N LEU A 65 11.23 -8.74 -11.68
CA LEU A 65 10.90 -7.34 -11.47
C LEU A 65 10.22 -6.78 -12.73
N VAL A 66 9.01 -6.25 -12.57
CA VAL A 66 8.19 -5.72 -13.66
C VAL A 66 7.49 -4.42 -13.26
N ALA A 67 7.19 -3.61 -14.26
CA ALA A 67 6.39 -2.40 -14.11
C ALA A 67 4.97 -2.61 -14.64
N THR A 68 4.02 -1.85 -14.10
CA THR A 68 2.64 -1.79 -14.58
C THR A 68 2.10 -0.37 -14.49
N THR A 69 1.18 -0.01 -15.38
CA THR A 69 0.38 1.21 -15.28
C THR A 69 -0.92 1.00 -14.49
N ASP A 70 -1.18 -0.22 -14.02
CA ASP A 70 -2.26 -0.47 -13.06
C ASP A 70 -2.07 0.38 -11.80
N ARG A 71 -3.19 0.80 -11.21
CA ARG A 71 -3.19 1.59 -9.98
C ARG A 71 -3.39 0.68 -8.77
N PRO A 72 -2.34 0.46 -7.96
CA PRO A 72 -2.48 -0.37 -6.78
C PRO A 72 -3.40 0.30 -5.75
N LEU A 73 -4.18 -0.52 -5.05
CA LEU A 73 -5.01 -0.08 -3.91
C LEU A 73 -4.19 0.17 -2.64
N ILE A 74 -2.94 -0.26 -2.63
CA ILE A 74 -1.99 -0.11 -1.54
C ILE A 74 -0.56 -0.03 -2.09
N THR A 75 0.29 0.78 -1.47
CA THR A 75 1.72 0.85 -1.75
C THR A 75 2.54 0.47 -0.53
N GLU A 76 3.83 0.23 -0.72
CA GLU A 76 4.76 -0.07 0.38
C GLU A 76 4.74 1.04 1.43
N GLY A 77 4.72 0.65 2.71
CA GLY A 77 4.64 1.60 3.81
C GLY A 77 3.25 2.21 4.04
N ARG A 78 2.18 1.59 3.51
CA ARG A 78 0.80 2.06 3.68
C ARG A 78 -0.13 0.96 4.19
N VAL A 79 -1.30 1.40 4.68
CA VAL A 79 -2.42 0.53 5.04
C VAL A 79 -3.55 0.64 4.02
N ALA A 80 -4.25 -0.47 3.80
CA ALA A 80 -5.52 -0.48 3.08
C ALA A 80 -6.42 -1.61 3.59
N SER A 81 -7.71 -1.54 3.28
CA SER A 81 -8.64 -2.64 3.45
C SER A 81 -8.75 -3.38 2.12
N LEU A 82 -8.22 -4.61 2.07
CA LEU A 82 -8.17 -5.42 0.84
C LEU A 82 -9.01 -6.68 0.97
N LYS A 83 -9.67 -7.05 -0.14
CA LYS A 83 -10.50 -8.24 -0.22
C LYS A 83 -9.67 -9.50 -0.43
N VAL A 84 -9.93 -10.53 0.36
CA VAL A 84 -9.38 -11.89 0.14
C VAL A 84 -10.11 -12.51 -1.07
N VAL A 85 -9.36 -12.82 -2.12
CA VAL A 85 -9.89 -13.45 -3.35
C VAL A 85 -9.69 -14.95 -3.35
N ASP A 86 -8.58 -15.44 -2.75
CA ASP A 86 -8.27 -16.86 -2.67
C ASP A 86 -7.45 -17.20 -1.43
N LYS A 87 -7.33 -18.49 -1.11
CA LYS A 87 -6.58 -19.04 0.02
C LYS A 87 -5.96 -20.38 -0.33
N ASN A 88 -4.78 -20.64 0.26
CA ASN A 88 -4.16 -21.95 0.25
C ASN A 88 -3.58 -22.29 1.63
N ILE A 89 -2.83 -23.39 1.74
CA ILE A 89 -2.20 -23.84 2.98
C ILE A 89 -1.12 -22.87 3.52
N HIS A 90 -0.59 -21.97 2.70
CA HIS A 90 0.48 -21.03 3.06
C HIS A 90 -0.04 -19.65 3.46
N GLY A 91 -1.24 -19.29 3.01
CA GLY A 91 -1.82 -17.98 3.28
C GLY A 91 -3.02 -17.62 2.41
N ALA A 92 -3.30 -16.34 2.36
CA ALA A 92 -4.38 -15.77 1.58
C ALA A 92 -3.83 -14.84 0.47
N PHE A 93 -4.63 -14.64 -0.55
CA PHE A 93 -4.34 -13.76 -1.68
C PHE A 93 -5.34 -12.62 -1.68
N LEU A 94 -4.85 -11.40 -1.78
CA LEU A 94 -5.63 -10.18 -1.65
C LEU A 94 -5.66 -9.45 -3.01
N ASP A 95 -6.85 -9.00 -3.40
CA ASP A 95 -6.98 -8.06 -4.51
C ASP A 95 -6.36 -6.72 -4.10
N TRP A 96 -5.31 -6.32 -4.78
CA TRP A 96 -4.61 -5.05 -4.56
C TRP A 96 -4.62 -4.14 -5.79
N GLY A 97 -5.45 -4.47 -6.80
CA GLY A 97 -5.65 -3.67 -8.00
C GLY A 97 -4.63 -3.91 -9.11
N ILE A 98 -3.75 -4.91 -8.99
CA ILE A 98 -2.76 -5.25 -10.02
C ILE A 98 -3.23 -6.45 -10.81
N SER A 99 -3.37 -6.28 -12.14
CA SER A 99 -3.85 -7.32 -13.05
C SER A 99 -2.91 -8.53 -13.10
N GLY A 100 -3.47 -9.72 -12.84
CA GLY A 100 -2.74 -10.98 -12.94
C GLY A 100 -1.81 -11.29 -11.79
N LYS A 101 -1.87 -10.53 -10.70
CA LYS A 101 -1.09 -10.77 -9.47
C LYS A 101 -1.86 -10.31 -8.25
N ASP A 102 -2.09 -11.23 -7.32
CA ASP A 102 -2.65 -10.94 -6.01
C ASP A 102 -1.54 -10.69 -4.97
N LEU A 103 -1.83 -9.86 -3.98
CA LEU A 103 -0.93 -9.60 -2.87
C LEU A 103 -1.00 -10.74 -1.85
N PHE A 104 0.13 -11.34 -1.53
CA PHE A 104 0.19 -12.47 -0.61
C PHE A 104 0.16 -12.02 0.85
N LEU A 105 -0.73 -12.66 1.64
CA LEU A 105 -0.84 -12.53 3.09
C LEU A 105 -0.51 -13.88 3.74
N PRO A 106 0.75 -14.12 4.14
CA PRO A 106 1.17 -15.38 4.78
C PRO A 106 0.37 -15.68 6.04
N ASN A 107 0.15 -16.97 6.37
CA ASN A 107 -0.54 -17.36 7.60
C ASN A 107 0.08 -16.74 8.85
N ARG A 108 1.42 -16.67 8.92
CA ARG A 108 2.17 -16.04 10.03
C ARG A 108 1.89 -14.54 10.21
N ASN A 109 1.41 -13.88 9.16
CA ASN A 109 1.10 -12.44 9.15
C ASN A 109 -0.38 -12.14 9.42
N GLN A 110 -1.23 -13.16 9.54
CA GLN A 110 -2.64 -13.01 9.86
C GLN A 110 -2.85 -12.83 11.37
N GLN A 111 -3.94 -12.16 11.73
CA GLN A 111 -4.47 -12.09 13.10
C GLN A 111 -5.82 -12.80 13.11
N GLY A 112 -5.81 -14.09 13.51
CA GLY A 112 -6.95 -14.97 13.36
C GLY A 112 -7.11 -15.50 11.93
N GLY A 113 -8.15 -16.28 11.68
CA GLY A 113 -8.45 -16.82 10.36
C GLY A 113 -9.06 -15.75 9.44
N VAL A 114 -8.65 -15.74 8.18
CA VAL A 114 -9.28 -14.91 7.15
C VAL A 114 -10.21 -15.74 6.26
N LEU A 115 -11.25 -15.10 5.72
CA LEU A 115 -12.26 -15.73 4.88
C LEU A 115 -12.24 -15.12 3.49
N ALA A 116 -12.29 -15.96 2.45
CA ALA A 116 -12.46 -15.51 1.07
C ALA A 116 -13.75 -14.66 0.93
N GLY A 117 -13.68 -13.62 0.11
CA GLY A 117 -14.76 -12.67 -0.09
C GLY A 117 -14.86 -11.56 0.96
N ARG A 118 -14.14 -11.65 2.10
CA ARG A 118 -14.10 -10.59 3.11
C ARG A 118 -12.87 -9.71 2.96
N SER A 119 -13.00 -8.45 3.40
CA SER A 119 -11.90 -7.48 3.41
C SER A 119 -11.27 -7.37 4.79
N TYR A 120 -9.96 -7.15 4.81
CA TYR A 120 -9.16 -7.02 6.03
C TYR A 120 -8.20 -5.84 5.90
N VAL A 121 -8.00 -5.12 7.00
CA VAL A 121 -7.00 -4.05 7.08
C VAL A 121 -5.61 -4.66 7.15
N VAL A 122 -4.78 -4.31 6.19
CA VAL A 122 -3.41 -4.81 6.06
C VAL A 122 -2.42 -3.67 5.83
N TRP A 123 -1.17 -3.92 6.19
CA TRP A 123 0.00 -3.13 5.85
C TRP A 123 0.77 -3.83 4.73
N LEU A 124 1.29 -3.08 3.76
CA LEU A 124 2.20 -3.62 2.75
C LEU A 124 3.65 -3.29 3.10
N TYR A 125 4.49 -4.30 3.06
CA TYR A 125 5.95 -4.15 3.17
C TYR A 125 6.65 -4.98 2.10
N VAL A 126 7.89 -4.60 1.80
CA VAL A 126 8.78 -5.41 0.94
C VAL A 126 9.59 -6.32 1.84
N ASP A 127 9.49 -7.63 1.61
CA ASP A 127 10.25 -8.63 2.36
C ASP A 127 11.74 -8.52 2.03
N ASN A 128 12.57 -8.30 3.05
CA ASN A 128 14.01 -8.04 2.88
C ASN A 128 14.80 -9.23 2.30
N ILE A 129 14.26 -10.44 2.36
CA ILE A 129 14.93 -11.65 1.86
C ILE A 129 14.57 -11.88 0.40
N THR A 130 13.28 -11.76 0.07
CA THR A 130 12.76 -12.10 -1.26
C THR A 130 12.59 -10.89 -2.16
N GLY A 131 12.61 -9.66 -1.63
CA GLY A 131 12.31 -8.44 -2.37
C GLY A 131 10.85 -8.29 -2.79
N ARG A 132 9.96 -9.20 -2.37
CA ARG A 132 8.54 -9.21 -2.78
C ARG A 132 7.67 -8.35 -1.89
N CYS A 133 6.64 -7.77 -2.48
CA CYS A 133 5.55 -7.15 -1.74
C CYS A 133 4.76 -8.21 -0.96
N VAL A 134 4.58 -7.99 0.34
CA VAL A 134 3.89 -8.90 1.26
C VAL A 134 2.95 -8.11 2.15
N ALA A 135 1.76 -8.66 2.41
CA ALA A 135 0.79 -8.07 3.34
C ALA A 135 0.97 -8.60 4.77
N THR A 136 0.61 -7.78 5.77
CA THR A 136 0.50 -8.20 7.16
C THR A 136 -0.69 -7.52 7.84
N MET A 137 -1.41 -8.27 8.68
CA MET A 137 -2.44 -7.75 9.60
C MET A 137 -1.83 -7.30 10.94
N LYS A 138 -0.54 -7.60 11.19
CA LYS A 138 0.19 -7.22 12.40
C LYS A 138 0.66 -5.77 12.29
N LEU A 139 -0.22 -4.82 12.60
CA LEU A 139 0.01 -3.39 12.37
C LEU A 139 0.89 -2.71 13.43
N LYS A 140 0.96 -3.29 14.64
CA LYS A 140 1.67 -2.69 15.78
C LYS A 140 3.13 -2.27 15.52
N PRO A 141 3.92 -2.99 14.70
CA PRO A 141 5.29 -2.56 14.39
C PRO A 141 5.39 -1.33 13.50
N PHE A 142 4.31 -0.94 12.81
CA PHE A 142 4.31 0.10 11.78
C PHE A 142 3.46 1.31 12.16
N ILE A 143 2.49 1.12 13.03
CA ILE A 143 1.53 2.14 13.46
C ILE A 143 1.70 2.37 14.96
N ASP A 144 2.17 3.55 15.32
CA ASP A 144 2.38 3.97 16.70
C ASP A 144 2.05 5.45 16.90
N ASN A 145 2.09 5.90 18.15
CA ASN A 145 1.93 7.29 18.53
C ASN A 145 3.14 7.79 19.36
N ASP A 146 4.29 7.15 19.24
CA ASP A 146 5.49 7.52 20.01
C ASP A 146 6.00 8.90 19.57
N ILE A 147 6.02 9.15 18.25
CA ILE A 147 6.39 10.43 17.66
C ILE A 147 5.26 10.92 16.75
N ILE A 148 4.46 11.86 17.25
CA ILE A 148 3.34 12.43 16.49
C ILE A 148 3.83 13.36 15.38
N THR A 149 3.40 13.09 14.14
CA THR A 149 3.78 13.86 12.94
C THR A 149 2.63 14.71 12.38
N VAL A 150 1.49 14.67 13.02
CA VAL A 150 0.32 15.49 12.68
C VAL A 150 0.06 16.56 13.76
N LYS A 151 -0.73 17.57 13.44
CA LYS A 151 -1.08 18.66 14.35
C LYS A 151 -2.58 18.94 14.35
N PRO A 152 -3.13 19.55 15.40
CA PRO A 152 -4.54 19.97 15.42
C PRO A 152 -4.93 20.81 14.21
N ARG A 153 -6.13 20.58 13.69
CA ARG A 153 -6.70 21.19 12.48
C ARG A 153 -6.03 20.75 11.15
N GLN A 154 -5.11 19.82 11.19
CA GLN A 154 -4.54 19.24 9.96
C GLN A 154 -5.54 18.29 9.31
N LYS A 155 -5.69 18.41 7.97
CA LYS A 155 -6.40 17.43 7.14
C LYS A 155 -5.55 16.17 7.03
N VAL A 156 -6.16 15.00 7.17
CA VAL A 156 -5.49 13.70 7.22
C VAL A 156 -6.32 12.63 6.50
N ASP A 157 -5.64 11.62 6.00
CA ASP A 157 -6.25 10.39 5.52
C ASP A 157 -6.55 9.46 6.70
N ILE A 158 -7.71 8.85 6.68
CA ILE A 158 -8.23 8.00 7.76
C ILE A 158 -8.66 6.67 7.19
N LEU A 159 -8.19 5.58 7.80
CA LEU A 159 -8.71 4.22 7.57
C LEU A 159 -9.37 3.72 8.86
N ILE A 160 -10.62 3.30 8.78
CA ILE A 160 -11.35 2.72 9.92
C ILE A 160 -10.82 1.30 10.18
N ALA A 161 -10.15 1.10 11.31
CA ALA A 161 -9.48 -0.16 11.63
C ALA A 161 -10.35 -1.12 12.45
N SER A 162 -11.13 -0.60 13.40
CA SER A 162 -12.03 -1.41 14.22
C SER A 162 -13.13 -0.55 14.85
N GLU A 163 -14.23 -1.19 15.24
CA GLU A 163 -15.32 -0.57 15.99
C GLU A 163 -15.22 -0.91 17.48
N SER A 164 -15.65 0.01 18.33
CA SER A 164 -15.78 -0.13 19.77
C SER A 164 -17.09 0.46 20.27
N PRO A 165 -17.51 0.22 21.51
CA PRO A 165 -18.72 0.84 22.08
C PRO A 165 -18.74 2.37 22.03
N ILE A 166 -17.58 3.02 22.14
CA ILE A 166 -17.45 4.49 22.19
C ILE A 166 -17.19 5.13 20.83
N GLY A 167 -16.78 4.36 19.82
CA GLY A 167 -16.42 4.88 18.50
C GLY A 167 -15.61 3.93 17.66
N TYR A 168 -14.82 4.49 16.78
CA TYR A 168 -13.99 3.74 15.84
C TYR A 168 -12.52 4.04 16.07
N ARG A 169 -11.74 2.97 16.18
CA ARG A 169 -10.29 3.10 16.11
C ARG A 169 -9.88 3.29 14.64
N ALA A 170 -9.12 4.32 14.39
CA ALA A 170 -8.71 4.71 13.04
C ALA A 170 -7.18 4.69 12.89
N ILE A 171 -6.72 4.56 11.65
CA ILE A 171 -5.32 4.74 11.28
C ILE A 171 -5.24 6.04 10.49
N ILE A 172 -4.39 6.95 10.94
CA ILE A 172 -4.20 8.30 10.41
C ILE A 172 -2.91 8.33 9.58
N ASN A 173 -3.01 8.74 8.30
CA ASN A 173 -1.89 8.85 7.35
C ASN A 173 -1.03 7.58 7.25
N SER A 174 -1.61 6.39 7.48
CA SER A 174 -0.90 5.10 7.58
C SER A 174 0.21 5.09 8.64
N ARG A 175 0.14 5.92 9.68
CA ARG A 175 1.23 6.05 10.65
C ARG A 175 0.77 6.05 12.10
N HIS A 176 -0.35 6.69 12.42
CA HIS A 176 -0.77 6.90 13.79
C HIS A 176 -2.11 6.25 14.09
N TRP A 177 -2.30 5.84 15.34
CA TRP A 177 -3.60 5.47 15.85
C TRP A 177 -4.39 6.70 16.26
N GLY A 178 -5.67 6.75 15.88
CA GLY A 178 -6.63 7.75 16.29
C GLY A 178 -7.95 7.15 16.75
N MET A 179 -8.79 7.98 17.33
CA MET A 179 -10.14 7.63 17.77
C MET A 179 -11.16 8.61 17.17
N ILE A 180 -12.21 8.07 16.58
CA ILE A 180 -13.37 8.84 16.12
C ILE A 180 -14.56 8.43 17.01
N TYR A 181 -15.07 9.36 17.82
CA TYR A 181 -16.18 9.07 18.71
C TYR A 181 -17.50 9.06 17.94
N LYS A 182 -18.47 8.21 18.38
CA LYS A 182 -19.77 8.06 17.69
C LYS A 182 -20.54 9.37 17.52
N ASN A 183 -20.42 10.29 18.48
CA ASN A 183 -21.06 11.61 18.42
C ASN A 183 -20.42 12.60 17.43
N GLN A 184 -19.31 12.23 16.79
CA GLN A 184 -18.61 13.02 15.77
C GLN A 184 -18.88 12.52 14.35
N ILE A 185 -19.65 11.44 14.22
CA ILE A 185 -19.91 10.77 12.94
C ILE A 185 -21.33 11.12 12.51
N PHE A 186 -21.44 11.79 11.38
CA PHE A 186 -22.74 12.24 10.82
C PHE A 186 -23.16 11.42 9.59
N ARG A 187 -22.42 10.37 9.26
CA ARG A 187 -22.72 9.42 8.18
C ARG A 187 -22.33 8.01 8.62
N PRO A 188 -22.98 6.95 8.08
CA PRO A 188 -22.55 5.59 8.34
C PRO A 188 -21.10 5.36 7.91
N VAL A 189 -20.29 4.75 8.79
CA VAL A 189 -18.93 4.29 8.51
C VAL A 189 -18.80 2.84 8.93
N ARG A 190 -17.93 2.11 8.25
CA ARG A 190 -17.66 0.69 8.48
C ARG A 190 -16.17 0.46 8.62
N VAL A 191 -15.78 -0.62 9.29
CA VAL A 191 -14.39 -1.09 9.31
C VAL A 191 -13.92 -1.35 7.87
N GLY A 192 -12.77 -0.79 7.53
CA GLY A 192 -12.19 -0.82 6.18
C GLY A 192 -12.48 0.43 5.33
N ASP A 193 -13.40 1.30 5.74
CA ASP A 193 -13.65 2.54 5.01
C ASP A 193 -12.44 3.48 5.08
N SER A 194 -12.09 4.06 3.92
CA SER A 194 -11.11 5.14 3.80
C SER A 194 -11.84 6.47 3.63
N LEU A 195 -11.44 7.47 4.38
CA LEU A 195 -12.04 8.80 4.38
C LEU A 195 -11.00 9.87 4.71
N GLU A 196 -11.34 11.12 4.43
CA GLU A 196 -10.58 12.28 4.86
C GLU A 196 -11.24 12.92 6.09
N GLY A 197 -10.43 13.48 6.98
CA GLY A 197 -10.90 14.19 8.16
C GLY A 197 -9.88 15.19 8.65
N TRP A 198 -10.14 15.75 9.83
CA TRP A 198 -9.26 16.71 10.47
C TRP A 198 -8.92 16.27 11.89
N VAL A 199 -7.66 16.40 12.26
CA VAL A 199 -7.24 16.21 13.65
C VAL A 199 -7.92 17.28 14.51
N ARG A 200 -8.77 16.86 15.42
CA ARG A 200 -9.45 17.77 16.35
C ARG A 200 -8.54 18.16 17.49
N ARG A 201 -7.90 17.18 18.10
CA ARG A 201 -7.10 17.33 19.31
C ARG A 201 -6.03 16.24 19.37
N ILE A 202 -4.92 16.58 19.99
CA ILE A 202 -3.89 15.65 20.41
C ILE A 202 -3.71 15.85 21.92
N THR A 203 -3.80 14.78 22.69
CA THR A 203 -3.66 14.82 24.14
C THR A 203 -2.19 14.70 24.54
N ASP A 204 -1.85 15.04 25.80
CA ASP A 204 -0.48 14.98 26.33
C ASP A 204 0.10 13.56 26.31
N ASP A 205 -0.75 12.54 26.31
CA ASP A 205 -0.39 11.12 26.16
C ASP A 205 -0.47 10.62 24.70
N ASN A 206 -0.33 11.52 23.73
CA ASN A 206 -0.27 11.26 22.30
C ASN A 206 -1.51 10.55 21.70
N ARG A 207 -2.69 10.66 22.31
CA ARG A 207 -3.93 10.21 21.67
C ARG A 207 -4.42 11.28 20.70
N ILE A 208 -4.85 10.84 19.52
CA ILE A 208 -5.34 11.68 18.43
C ILE A 208 -6.85 11.47 18.29
N ASP A 209 -7.62 12.59 18.38
CA ASP A 209 -9.06 12.66 18.15
C ASP A 209 -9.39 13.40 16.86
#